data_af549fbab176530fc1bf2f1e807086bd
#
_entry.id   af549fbab176530fc1bf2f1e807086bd
#
_cell.length_a   1.000
_cell.length_b   1.000
_cell.length_c   1.000
_cell.angle_alpha   90.00
_cell.angle_beta   90.00
_cell.angle_gamma   90.00
#
_symmetry.space_group_name_H-M   'P 1'
#
loop_
_entity.id
_entity.type
_entity.pdbx_description
1 polymer ?
#
loop_
_entity_poly.entity_id
_entity_poly.type
_entity_poly.pdbx_seq_one_letter_code
_entity_poly.pdbx_strand_id
1 'polypeptide(L)'
;LGRGLTDFDDSAQGPYVVDLVRFGVSLELIAREKGWPGAGGAIDDFLRGYRDALVDPGLERPPLMTLRRAHAGFTFDHRLALRRVEALMDSAPVRPSELETDFQSYAAGVRAQMPLLPATFFHIKKVGRLTTGIGSGLDEKYLLRVEGWTRGEDDDEILEAKLVHALADTGCLHSDAGFERVAIGMSLVAGAPFPFSGFFAHGQRVLWVHGWTDDYVELRVESSFPDPEDLREVAYDVGSQLGRAHPKPRPGRVPRAGLRSLLLASVRTNEARIRRSVDELAEAIIEAWRRFRRETGPWLAHDVPPGTAGDGRRLGARRSRPGKPAKW
;
A
#
# COMPACT_ATOMS: atom_id res chain seq x y z
N LEU A 1 -12.70 -13.64 0.56
CA LEU A 1 -11.42 -12.92 0.40
C LEU A 1 -11.71 -11.46 0.11
N GLY A 2 -11.34 -10.57 1.04
CA GLY A 2 -11.34 -9.14 0.81
C GLY A 2 -10.22 -8.76 -0.17
N ARG A 3 -10.42 -7.71 -0.95
CA ARG A 3 -9.39 -7.12 -1.80
C ARG A 3 -9.62 -5.61 -1.86
N GLY A 4 -8.54 -4.86 -1.76
CA GLY A 4 -8.58 -3.40 -1.72
C GLY A 4 -7.23 -2.79 -2.01
N LEU A 5 -7.22 -1.50 -2.22
CA LEU A 5 -6.00 -0.71 -2.28
C LEU A 5 -5.47 -0.46 -0.87
N THR A 6 -4.17 -0.32 -0.75
CA THR A 6 -3.46 -0.10 0.52
C THR A 6 -2.44 1.03 0.36
N ASP A 7 -1.64 1.31 1.39
CA ASP A 7 -0.53 2.26 1.36
C ASP A 7 -1.01 3.72 1.23
N PHE A 8 -1.82 4.17 2.21
CA PHE A 8 -2.47 5.47 2.21
C PHE A 8 -1.64 6.61 2.83
N ASP A 9 -0.43 6.35 3.29
CA ASP A 9 0.45 7.35 3.90
C ASP A 9 0.74 8.56 2.98
N ASP A 10 0.77 8.35 1.66
CA ASP A 10 0.90 9.40 0.67
C ASP A 10 -0.41 9.77 -0.06
N SER A 11 -1.56 9.37 0.50
CA SER A 11 -2.85 9.77 -0.09
C SER A 11 -3.07 11.28 0.04
N ALA A 12 -3.69 11.88 -0.97
CA ALA A 12 -4.01 13.30 -1.01
C ALA A 12 -5.29 13.56 -1.80
N GLN A 13 -5.87 14.74 -1.63
CA GLN A 13 -6.96 15.17 -2.49
C GLN A 13 -6.40 15.86 -3.73
N GLY A 14 -6.77 15.35 -4.92
CA GLY A 14 -6.29 15.89 -6.18
C GLY A 14 -7.19 15.54 -7.37
N PRO A 15 -6.78 15.89 -8.58
CA PRO A 15 -7.48 15.48 -9.79
C PRO A 15 -7.50 13.95 -9.94
N TYR A 16 -8.67 13.36 -10.10
CA TYR A 16 -8.84 11.91 -10.26
C TYR A 16 -7.95 11.29 -11.36
N VAL A 17 -7.59 12.07 -12.37
CA VAL A 17 -6.75 11.63 -13.49
C VAL A 17 -5.34 11.24 -13.05
N VAL A 18 -4.86 11.77 -11.93
CA VAL A 18 -3.54 11.44 -11.37
C VAL A 18 -3.47 9.94 -11.05
N ASP A 19 -4.48 9.40 -10.39
CA ASP A 19 -4.53 7.97 -10.06
C ASP A 19 -4.64 7.10 -11.31
N LEU A 20 -5.43 7.56 -12.31
CA LEU A 20 -5.55 6.83 -13.57
C LEU A 20 -4.22 6.76 -14.33
N VAL A 21 -3.51 7.88 -14.40
CA VAL A 21 -2.20 7.93 -15.08
C VAL A 21 -1.16 7.14 -14.28
N ARG A 22 -1.06 7.32 -12.97
CA ARG A 22 -0.08 6.61 -12.12
C ARG A 22 -0.24 5.09 -12.23
N PHE A 23 -1.48 4.59 -12.11
CA PHE A 23 -1.70 3.16 -12.23
C PHE A 23 -1.47 2.65 -13.66
N GLY A 24 -1.87 3.41 -14.68
CA GLY A 24 -1.55 3.11 -16.07
C GLY A 24 -0.05 2.98 -16.32
N VAL A 25 0.75 3.88 -15.75
CA VAL A 25 2.22 3.80 -15.80
C VAL A 25 2.73 2.53 -15.14
N SER A 26 2.18 2.14 -13.98
CA SER A 26 2.57 0.89 -13.33
C SER A 26 2.29 -0.33 -14.22
N LEU A 27 1.16 -0.36 -14.94
CA LEU A 27 0.85 -1.42 -15.88
C LEU A 27 1.87 -1.47 -17.03
N GLU A 28 2.23 -0.32 -17.59
CA GLU A 28 3.22 -0.23 -18.67
C GLU A 28 4.62 -0.68 -18.22
N LEU A 29 5.02 -0.30 -17.00
CA LEU A 29 6.30 -0.73 -16.43
C LEU A 29 6.33 -2.25 -16.20
N ILE A 30 5.23 -2.84 -15.74
CA ILE A 30 5.10 -4.30 -15.58
C ILE A 30 5.22 -5.00 -16.93
N ALA A 31 4.52 -4.53 -17.97
CA ALA A 31 4.59 -5.12 -19.29
C ALA A 31 6.02 -5.10 -19.85
N ARG A 32 6.74 -4.02 -19.65
CA ARG A 32 8.15 -3.89 -20.07
C ARG A 32 9.08 -4.81 -19.28
N GLU A 33 8.90 -4.91 -17.97
CA GLU A 33 9.67 -5.84 -17.12
C GLU A 33 9.46 -7.30 -17.56
N LYS A 34 8.24 -7.64 -18.00
CA LYS A 34 7.88 -8.94 -18.54
C LYS A 34 8.34 -9.17 -19.99
N GLY A 35 8.84 -8.15 -20.67
CA GLY A 35 9.19 -8.24 -22.09
C GLY A 35 7.98 -8.35 -23.02
N TRP A 36 6.80 -7.91 -22.58
CA TRP A 36 5.59 -7.87 -23.42
C TRP A 36 5.59 -6.67 -24.35
N PRO A 37 4.85 -6.71 -25.47
CA PRO A 37 4.83 -5.62 -26.46
C PRO A 37 4.16 -4.33 -25.97
N GLY A 38 3.67 -4.30 -24.73
CA GLY A 38 3.07 -3.16 -24.04
C GLY A 38 1.86 -3.56 -23.20
N ALA A 39 1.36 -2.64 -22.40
CA ALA A 39 0.23 -2.85 -21.51
C ALA A 39 -1.11 -2.45 -22.10
N GLY A 40 -1.23 -2.18 -23.41
CA GLY A 40 -2.43 -1.60 -24.03
C GLY A 40 -3.73 -2.29 -23.62
N GLY A 41 -3.80 -3.62 -23.68
CA GLY A 41 -4.97 -4.37 -23.24
C GLY A 41 -5.28 -4.25 -21.75
N ALA A 42 -4.24 -4.18 -20.89
CA ALA A 42 -4.43 -3.99 -19.46
C ALA A 42 -4.92 -2.56 -19.13
N ILE A 43 -4.40 -1.54 -19.85
CA ILE A 43 -4.87 -0.16 -19.70
C ILE A 43 -6.32 -0.04 -20.19
N ASP A 44 -6.70 -0.75 -21.27
CA ASP A 44 -8.09 -0.81 -21.76
C ASP A 44 -9.03 -1.36 -20.70
N ASP A 45 -8.65 -2.47 -20.09
CA ASP A 45 -9.44 -3.12 -19.07
C ASP A 45 -9.50 -2.30 -17.77
N PHE A 46 -8.42 -1.65 -17.38
CA PHE A 46 -8.38 -0.72 -16.26
C PHE A 46 -9.40 0.44 -16.46
N LEU A 47 -9.33 1.12 -17.58
CA LEU A 47 -10.24 2.23 -17.89
C LEU A 47 -11.68 1.74 -18.08
N ARG A 48 -11.89 0.53 -18.60
CA ARG A 48 -13.20 -0.11 -18.67
C ARG A 48 -13.76 -0.36 -17.27
N GLY A 49 -13.01 -1.00 -16.36
CA GLY A 49 -13.42 -1.23 -14.99
C GLY A 49 -13.79 0.04 -14.26
N TYR A 50 -13.00 1.10 -14.45
CA TYR A 50 -13.29 2.42 -13.90
C TYR A 50 -14.64 2.98 -14.40
N ARG A 51 -14.90 2.92 -15.72
CA ARG A 51 -16.17 3.38 -16.31
C ARG A 51 -17.37 2.54 -15.87
N ASP A 52 -17.21 1.22 -15.84
CA ASP A 52 -18.28 0.31 -15.44
C ASP A 52 -18.73 0.56 -13.99
N ALA A 53 -17.79 0.78 -13.10
CA ALA A 53 -18.07 1.11 -11.70
C ALA A 53 -18.64 2.53 -11.50
N LEU A 54 -18.37 3.47 -12.41
CA LEU A 54 -19.05 4.77 -12.42
C LEU A 54 -20.50 4.65 -12.89
N VAL A 55 -20.78 3.77 -13.84
CA VAL A 55 -22.15 3.49 -14.34
C VAL A 55 -22.94 2.72 -13.26
N ASP A 56 -22.38 1.65 -12.78
CA ASP A 56 -23.01 0.81 -11.76
C ASP A 56 -22.12 0.68 -10.50
N PRO A 57 -22.42 1.44 -9.45
CA PRO A 57 -21.71 1.34 -8.17
C PRO A 57 -21.84 -0.02 -7.48
N GLY A 58 -22.91 -0.73 -7.77
CA GLY A 58 -23.21 -2.06 -7.24
C GLY A 58 -22.59 -3.20 -8.04
N LEU A 59 -21.91 -2.89 -9.15
CA LEU A 59 -21.31 -3.89 -10.03
C LEU A 59 -20.50 -4.91 -9.24
N GLU A 60 -20.87 -6.16 -9.34
CA GLU A 60 -20.12 -7.25 -8.73
C GLU A 60 -18.78 -7.42 -9.47
N ARG A 61 -17.69 -7.38 -8.71
CA ARG A 61 -16.37 -7.58 -9.28
C ARG A 61 -16.10 -9.06 -9.52
N PRO A 62 -15.66 -9.46 -10.73
CA PRO A 62 -15.35 -10.87 -11.00
C PRO A 62 -14.28 -11.40 -10.02
N PRO A 63 -14.30 -12.70 -9.73
CA PRO A 63 -13.24 -13.31 -8.94
C PRO A 63 -11.91 -13.20 -9.69
N LEU A 64 -10.85 -12.76 -9.00
CA LEU A 64 -9.51 -12.72 -9.58
C LEU A 64 -8.87 -14.11 -9.53
N MET A 65 -8.65 -14.71 -10.71
CA MET A 65 -7.98 -16.01 -10.80
C MET A 65 -6.50 -15.90 -10.40
N THR A 66 -5.87 -14.78 -10.74
CA THR A 66 -4.50 -14.43 -10.30
C THR A 66 -4.39 -14.45 -8.78
N LEU A 67 -5.34 -13.81 -8.08
CA LEU A 67 -5.38 -13.80 -6.62
C LEU A 67 -5.70 -15.20 -6.04
N ARG A 68 -6.60 -15.94 -6.66
CA ARG A 68 -6.89 -17.33 -6.25
C ARG A 68 -5.67 -18.23 -6.37
N ARG A 69 -4.89 -18.12 -7.46
CA ARG A 69 -3.64 -18.87 -7.62
C ARG A 69 -2.61 -18.46 -6.58
N ALA A 70 -2.44 -17.17 -6.35
CA ALA A 70 -1.52 -16.67 -5.34
C ALA A 70 -1.90 -17.12 -3.92
N HIS A 71 -3.21 -17.23 -3.64
CA HIS A 71 -3.74 -17.68 -2.36
C HIS A 71 -3.79 -19.21 -2.22
N ALA A 72 -3.67 -19.96 -3.31
CA ALA A 72 -3.67 -21.43 -3.26
C ALA A 72 -2.47 -21.92 -2.44
N GLY A 73 -2.75 -22.65 -1.37
CA GLY A 73 -1.74 -23.13 -0.43
C GLY A 73 -1.25 -22.12 0.61
N PHE A 74 -1.82 -20.90 0.65
CA PHE A 74 -1.57 -19.98 1.73
C PHE A 74 -2.23 -20.49 3.03
N THR A 75 -1.43 -20.64 4.06
CA THR A 75 -1.90 -20.93 5.42
C THR A 75 -1.33 -19.86 6.33
N PHE A 76 -2.21 -19.19 7.06
CA PHE A 76 -1.79 -18.22 8.04
C PHE A 76 -1.37 -18.94 9.34
N ASP A 77 -0.19 -18.60 9.83
CA ASP A 77 0.34 -19.04 11.12
C ASP A 77 0.81 -17.80 11.89
N HIS A 78 -0.03 -17.36 12.82
CA HIS A 78 0.20 -16.14 13.60
C HIS A 78 1.52 -16.18 14.37
N ARG A 79 1.87 -17.31 14.99
CA ARG A 79 3.14 -17.44 15.71
C ARG A 79 4.35 -17.35 14.78
N LEU A 80 4.23 -17.90 13.59
CA LEU A 80 5.31 -17.78 12.60
C LEU A 80 5.42 -16.34 12.09
N ALA A 81 4.32 -15.64 11.92
CA ALA A 81 4.27 -14.24 11.56
C ALA A 81 4.93 -13.37 12.64
N LEU A 82 4.55 -13.54 13.90
CA LEU A 82 5.18 -12.85 15.04
C LEU A 82 6.71 -13.03 15.04
N ARG A 83 7.21 -14.27 14.95
CA ARG A 83 8.66 -14.53 14.91
C ARG A 83 9.37 -13.85 13.75
N ARG A 84 8.73 -13.79 12.58
CA ARG A 84 9.31 -13.11 11.39
C ARG A 84 9.42 -11.61 11.59
N VAL A 85 8.39 -11.01 12.16
CA VAL A 85 8.38 -9.57 12.44
C VAL A 85 9.34 -9.23 13.56
N GLU A 86 9.46 -10.08 14.58
CA GLU A 86 10.46 -9.91 15.63
C GLU A 86 11.89 -9.91 15.09
N ALA A 87 12.20 -10.79 14.14
CA ALA A 87 13.52 -10.79 13.49
C ALA A 87 13.81 -9.46 12.74
N LEU A 88 12.78 -8.80 12.21
CA LEU A 88 12.93 -7.45 11.64
C LEU A 88 13.17 -6.41 12.73
N MET A 89 12.46 -6.47 13.85
CA MET A 89 12.67 -5.58 14.99
C MET A 89 14.08 -5.74 15.57
N ASP A 90 14.58 -6.98 15.65
CA ASP A 90 15.91 -7.28 16.18
C ASP A 90 17.05 -6.76 15.28
N SER A 91 16.79 -6.55 14.01
CA SER A 91 17.78 -5.99 13.08
C SER A 91 18.04 -4.49 13.33
N ALA A 92 17.07 -3.77 13.88
CA ALA A 92 17.18 -2.35 14.20
C ALA A 92 16.34 -2.03 15.47
N PRO A 93 16.78 -2.47 16.65
CA PRO A 93 16.01 -2.38 17.88
C PRO A 93 15.89 -0.93 18.37
N VAL A 94 14.73 -0.62 18.94
CA VAL A 94 14.41 0.66 19.58
C VAL A 94 13.92 0.38 20.98
N ARG A 95 14.28 1.21 21.95
CA ARG A 95 13.80 1.03 23.32
C ARG A 95 12.31 1.40 23.39
N PRO A 96 11.44 0.54 23.95
CA PRO A 96 10.02 0.85 24.10
C PRO A 96 9.76 2.22 24.74
N SER A 97 10.55 2.60 25.74
CA SER A 97 10.43 3.90 26.43
C SER A 97 10.60 5.12 25.54
N GLU A 98 11.16 4.99 24.35
CA GLU A 98 11.29 6.10 23.39
C GLU A 98 9.94 6.51 22.79
N LEU A 99 9.00 5.56 22.63
CA LEU A 99 7.68 5.80 22.05
C LEU A 99 6.54 5.70 23.07
N GLU A 100 6.75 5.05 24.21
CA GLU A 100 5.70 4.63 25.14
C GLU A 100 4.81 5.80 25.61
N THR A 101 5.41 6.93 25.99
CA THR A 101 4.66 8.10 26.47
C THR A 101 3.72 8.66 25.40
N ASP A 102 4.23 8.83 24.18
CA ASP A 102 3.49 9.40 23.06
C ASP A 102 2.43 8.42 22.55
N PHE A 103 2.77 7.15 22.51
CA PHE A 103 1.89 6.06 22.09
C PHE A 103 0.66 5.87 22.98
N GLN A 104 0.73 6.27 24.29
CA GLN A 104 -0.41 6.17 25.20
C GLN A 104 -1.63 6.98 24.72
N SER A 105 -1.42 8.12 24.07
CA SER A 105 -2.50 8.93 23.51
C SER A 105 -3.26 8.17 22.39
N TYR A 106 -2.53 7.50 21.51
CA TYR A 106 -3.10 6.61 20.50
C TYR A 106 -3.86 5.44 21.13
N ALA A 107 -3.21 4.71 22.05
CA ALA A 107 -3.80 3.56 22.71
C ALA A 107 -5.11 3.91 23.45
N ALA A 108 -5.16 5.06 24.11
CA ALA A 108 -6.36 5.56 24.76
C ALA A 108 -7.46 5.88 23.74
N GLY A 109 -7.12 6.53 22.62
CA GLY A 109 -8.06 6.85 21.55
C GLY A 109 -8.69 5.62 20.91
N VAL A 110 -7.90 4.58 20.64
CA VAL A 110 -8.42 3.32 20.08
C VAL A 110 -9.28 2.57 21.09
N ARG A 111 -8.85 2.48 22.37
CA ARG A 111 -9.67 1.86 23.41
C ARG A 111 -11.01 2.56 23.63
N ALA A 112 -11.04 3.88 23.50
CA ALA A 112 -12.32 4.64 23.58
C ALA A 112 -13.31 4.25 22.48
N GLN A 113 -12.81 3.87 21.30
CA GLN A 113 -13.62 3.39 20.18
C GLN A 113 -13.96 1.88 20.28
N MET A 114 -13.14 1.13 21.01
CA MET A 114 -13.24 -0.32 21.20
C MET A 114 -13.25 -0.69 22.70
N PRO A 115 -14.33 -0.38 23.40
CA PRO A 115 -14.37 -0.48 24.89
C PRO A 115 -14.27 -1.90 25.43
N LEU A 116 -14.33 -2.93 24.59
CA LEU A 116 -14.15 -4.33 24.98
C LEU A 116 -12.69 -4.74 25.08
N LEU A 117 -11.75 -3.93 24.59
CA LEU A 117 -10.32 -4.24 24.69
C LEU A 117 -9.86 -4.19 26.15
N PRO A 118 -9.03 -5.17 26.58
CA PRO A 118 -8.42 -5.16 27.93
C PRO A 118 -7.64 -3.88 28.19
N ALA A 119 -7.53 -3.48 29.45
CA ALA A 119 -6.76 -2.28 29.82
C ALA A 119 -5.27 -2.38 29.43
N THR A 120 -4.73 -3.60 29.41
CA THR A 120 -3.35 -3.87 29.04
C THR A 120 -3.14 -4.00 27.52
N PHE A 121 -4.22 -4.10 26.74
CA PHE A 121 -4.12 -4.11 25.29
C PHE A 121 -3.37 -2.86 24.83
N PHE A 122 -2.42 -3.02 23.95
CA PHE A 122 -1.45 -2.02 23.53
C PHE A 122 -0.29 -1.74 24.51
N HIS A 123 -0.08 -2.55 25.57
CA HIS A 123 1.18 -2.47 26.30
C HIS A 123 2.34 -2.87 25.38
N ILE A 124 3.31 -1.99 25.19
CA ILE A 124 4.42 -2.22 24.26
C ILE A 124 5.38 -3.24 24.86
N LYS A 125 5.56 -4.38 24.22
CA LYS A 125 6.52 -5.42 24.58
C LYS A 125 7.85 -5.27 23.85
N LYS A 126 7.82 -4.85 22.59
CA LYS A 126 9.02 -4.71 21.75
C LYS A 126 8.82 -3.65 20.66
N VAL A 127 9.89 -2.96 20.31
CA VAL A 127 9.90 -1.99 19.21
C VAL A 127 11.14 -2.21 18.35
N GLY A 128 10.99 -2.05 17.06
CA GLY A 128 12.10 -2.02 16.10
C GLY A 128 11.82 -1.05 14.99
N ARG A 129 12.87 -0.49 14.40
CA ARG A 129 12.76 0.32 13.19
C ARG A 129 12.58 -0.58 11.97
N LEU A 130 11.64 -0.27 11.11
CA LEU A 130 11.48 -0.98 9.84
C LEU A 130 12.40 -0.35 8.79
N THR A 131 13.49 -1.03 8.47
CA THR A 131 14.53 -0.54 7.53
C THR A 131 14.48 -1.21 6.16
N THR A 132 13.48 -2.07 5.91
CA THR A 132 13.34 -2.82 4.66
C THR A 132 12.36 -2.16 3.71
N GLY A 133 12.67 -2.18 2.41
CA GLY A 133 11.87 -1.58 1.33
C GLY A 133 12.41 -0.21 0.89
N ILE A 134 12.02 0.20 -0.32
CA ILE A 134 12.54 1.41 -0.98
C ILE A 134 12.18 2.68 -0.18
N GLY A 135 10.96 2.78 0.34
CA GLY A 135 10.53 3.94 1.14
C GLY A 135 11.12 3.98 2.55
N SER A 136 11.50 2.82 3.12
CA SER A 136 11.97 2.74 4.51
C SER A 136 13.38 3.32 4.74
N GLY A 137 14.15 3.52 3.67
CA GLY A 137 15.48 4.15 3.77
C GLY A 137 15.41 5.66 3.98
N LEU A 138 14.29 6.29 3.65
CA LEU A 138 14.07 7.73 3.74
C LEU A 138 13.05 8.09 4.81
N ASP A 139 12.19 7.15 5.20
CA ASP A 139 11.06 7.38 6.09
C ASP A 139 11.24 6.70 7.45
N GLU A 140 10.76 7.37 8.48
CA GLU A 140 10.71 6.81 9.80
C GLU A 140 9.51 5.88 9.96
N LYS A 141 9.81 4.59 10.10
CA LYS A 141 8.82 3.52 10.27
C LYS A 141 9.21 2.64 11.45
N TYR A 142 8.23 2.31 12.28
CA TYR A 142 8.41 1.43 13.42
C TYR A 142 7.47 0.24 13.34
N LEU A 143 7.94 -0.89 13.85
CA LEU A 143 7.12 -2.03 14.20
C LEU A 143 7.04 -2.11 15.72
N LEU A 144 5.83 -2.27 16.25
CA LEU A 144 5.57 -2.40 17.67
C LEU A 144 4.88 -3.74 17.92
N ARG A 145 5.46 -4.60 18.74
CA ARG A 145 4.77 -5.74 19.32
C ARG A 145 4.09 -5.27 20.59
N VAL A 146 2.79 -5.43 20.65
CA VAL A 146 1.98 -5.00 21.79
C VAL A 146 1.18 -6.17 22.35
N GLU A 147 0.84 -6.11 23.65
CA GLU A 147 -0.01 -7.09 24.31
C GLU A 147 -1.40 -7.10 23.65
N GLY A 148 -1.89 -8.29 23.36
CA GLY A 148 -3.21 -8.55 22.77
C GLY A 148 -4.30 -8.71 23.83
N TRP A 149 -5.20 -9.68 23.60
CA TRP A 149 -6.35 -9.95 24.47
C TRP A 149 -5.97 -10.60 25.81
N THR A 150 -4.87 -11.33 25.83
CA THR A 150 -4.36 -11.99 27.02
C THR A 150 -2.93 -11.51 27.32
N ARG A 151 -2.39 -11.94 28.45
CA ARG A 151 -0.97 -11.70 28.76
C ARG A 151 -0.03 -12.70 28.08
N GLY A 152 -0.58 -13.66 27.36
CA GLY A 152 0.18 -14.63 26.57
C GLY A 152 0.85 -13.97 25.37
N GLU A 153 1.87 -14.63 24.84
CA GLU A 153 2.58 -14.13 23.67
C GLU A 153 1.92 -14.53 22.33
N ASP A 154 0.99 -15.48 22.40
CA ASP A 154 0.40 -16.10 21.22
C ASP A 154 -0.65 -15.22 20.52
N ASP A 155 -1.18 -14.24 21.21
CA ASP A 155 -2.19 -13.31 20.72
C ASP A 155 -1.71 -11.85 20.73
N ASP A 156 -0.40 -11.65 20.85
CA ASP A 156 0.20 -10.33 20.70
C ASP A 156 -0.09 -9.77 19.31
N GLU A 157 -0.30 -8.48 19.25
CA GLU A 157 -0.53 -7.77 17.99
C GLU A 157 0.74 -7.06 17.52
N ILE A 158 0.90 -7.00 16.22
CA ILE A 158 1.93 -6.17 15.60
C ILE A 158 1.27 -4.93 15.01
N LEU A 159 1.81 -3.78 15.35
CA LEU A 159 1.44 -2.50 14.76
C LEU A 159 2.57 -1.95 13.92
N GLU A 160 2.24 -1.33 12.81
CA GLU A 160 3.16 -0.50 12.03
C GLU A 160 2.85 0.97 12.32
N ALA A 161 3.87 1.75 12.65
CA ALA A 161 3.78 3.20 12.80
C ALA A 161 4.65 3.87 11.75
N LYS A 162 4.04 4.69 10.90
CA LYS A 162 4.67 5.36 9.75
C LYS A 162 4.63 6.87 9.92
N LEU A 163 5.73 7.55 9.57
CA LEU A 163 5.75 9.00 9.46
C LEU A 163 4.74 9.46 8.39
N VAL A 164 3.94 10.46 8.74
CA VAL A 164 3.03 11.12 7.80
C VAL A 164 3.67 12.42 7.31
N HIS A 165 4.02 12.46 6.03
CA HIS A 165 4.64 13.64 5.42
C HIS A 165 3.65 14.77 5.18
N ALA A 166 4.13 16.02 5.24
CA ALA A 166 3.40 17.14 4.71
C ALA A 166 3.55 17.17 3.18
N LEU A 167 2.42 17.18 2.45
CA LEU A 167 2.41 17.24 0.99
C LEU A 167 2.10 18.66 0.46
N ALA A 168 2.33 19.70 1.26
CA ALA A 168 1.91 21.08 0.99
C ALA A 168 2.45 21.66 -0.32
N ASP A 169 3.57 21.15 -0.83
CA ASP A 169 4.28 21.72 -1.99
C ASP A 169 4.09 20.93 -3.30
N THR A 170 3.17 19.99 -3.33
CA THR A 170 2.94 19.15 -4.53
C THR A 170 1.83 19.72 -5.44
N GLY A 171 2.00 20.96 -5.87
CA GLY A 171 1.28 21.59 -7.01
C GLY A 171 -0.25 21.48 -7.03
N CYS A 172 -0.79 20.43 -7.60
CA CYS A 172 -2.25 20.24 -7.76
C CYS A 172 -2.91 19.45 -6.62
N LEU A 173 -2.16 19.08 -5.58
CA LEU A 173 -2.69 18.32 -4.45
C LEU A 173 -3.08 19.26 -3.32
N HIS A 174 -4.26 19.04 -2.76
CA HIS A 174 -4.69 19.72 -1.54
C HIS A 174 -4.47 18.78 -0.36
N SER A 175 -3.66 19.22 0.59
CA SER A 175 -3.40 18.48 1.81
C SER A 175 -4.10 19.18 2.97
N ASP A 176 -5.04 18.47 3.58
CA ASP A 176 -5.44 18.76 4.97
C ASP A 176 -4.26 18.39 5.91
N ALA A 177 -4.41 18.55 7.22
CA ALA A 177 -3.40 18.06 8.17
C ALA A 177 -3.01 16.61 7.83
N GLY A 178 -1.72 16.28 7.90
CA GLY A 178 -1.18 15.04 7.33
C GLY A 178 -1.96 13.77 7.70
N PHE A 179 -2.38 13.65 8.98
CA PHE A 179 -3.17 12.51 9.44
C PHE A 179 -4.60 12.47 8.86
N GLU A 180 -5.25 13.61 8.64
CA GLU A 180 -6.62 13.67 8.12
C GLU A 180 -6.67 13.13 6.68
N ARG A 181 -5.69 13.45 5.84
CA ARG A 181 -5.63 12.96 4.46
C ARG A 181 -5.53 11.43 4.39
N VAL A 182 -4.74 10.80 5.28
CA VAL A 182 -4.62 9.34 5.36
C VAL A 182 -5.95 8.71 5.78
N ALA A 183 -6.59 9.24 6.83
CA ALA A 183 -7.89 8.76 7.31
C ALA A 183 -8.98 8.92 6.23
N ILE A 184 -8.99 10.05 5.50
CA ILE A 184 -9.92 10.28 4.39
C ILE A 184 -9.64 9.31 3.25
N GLY A 185 -8.39 9.19 2.79
CA GLY A 185 -8.00 8.28 1.72
C GLY A 185 -8.42 6.83 2.04
N MET A 186 -8.10 6.36 3.24
CA MET A 186 -8.47 5.04 3.71
C MET A 186 -10.00 4.85 3.74
N SER A 187 -10.76 5.81 4.25
CA SER A 187 -12.24 5.70 4.32
C SER A 187 -12.91 5.68 2.95
N LEU A 188 -12.33 6.33 1.95
CA LEU A 188 -12.89 6.41 0.61
C LEU A 188 -12.49 5.21 -0.26
N VAL A 189 -11.28 4.72 -0.14
CA VAL A 189 -10.64 3.82 -1.12
C VAL A 189 -10.42 2.42 -0.56
N ALA A 190 -10.07 2.25 0.72
CA ALA A 190 -9.82 0.93 1.29
C ALA A 190 -11.05 0.02 1.19
N GLY A 191 -10.84 -1.22 0.79
CA GLY A 191 -11.89 -2.24 0.75
C GLY A 191 -12.32 -2.68 2.15
N ALA A 192 -11.39 -2.69 3.10
CA ALA A 192 -11.60 -2.85 4.53
C ALA A 192 -10.68 -1.89 5.28
N PRO A 193 -11.13 -1.28 6.38
CA PRO A 193 -10.27 -0.44 7.20
C PRO A 193 -9.17 -1.29 7.83
N PHE A 194 -7.98 -0.70 7.97
CA PHE A 194 -6.91 -1.33 8.74
C PHE A 194 -7.33 -1.43 10.21
N PRO A 195 -7.13 -2.59 10.86
CA PRO A 195 -7.39 -2.74 12.28
C PRO A 195 -6.52 -1.75 13.07
N PHE A 196 -7.05 -1.26 14.18
CA PHE A 196 -6.35 -0.37 15.10
C PHE A 196 -5.77 0.91 14.45
N SER A 197 -6.42 1.41 13.39
CA SER A 197 -5.93 2.61 12.72
C SER A 197 -6.10 3.86 13.60
N GLY A 198 -5.03 4.64 13.74
CA GLY A 198 -5.01 5.88 14.52
C GLY A 198 -3.70 6.64 14.34
N PHE A 199 -3.47 7.64 15.17
CA PHE A 199 -2.32 8.54 15.05
C PHE A 199 -1.81 8.95 16.43
N PHE A 200 -0.51 9.21 16.52
CA PHE A 200 0.06 9.92 17.66
C PHE A 200 1.17 10.88 17.21
N ALA A 201 1.39 11.91 18.00
CA ALA A 201 2.52 12.82 17.82
C ALA A 201 3.77 12.24 18.49
N HIS A 202 4.92 12.30 17.81
CA HIS A 202 6.23 11.96 18.35
C HIS A 202 7.19 13.13 18.08
N GLY A 203 7.46 13.93 19.09
CA GLY A 203 8.11 15.23 18.93
C GLY A 203 7.28 16.17 18.06
N GLN A 204 7.85 16.66 16.97
CA GLN A 204 7.15 17.51 15.99
C GLN A 204 6.53 16.72 14.81
N ARG A 205 6.56 15.41 14.86
CA ARG A 205 6.11 14.52 13.79
C ARG A 205 4.82 13.83 14.16
N VAL A 206 4.04 13.43 13.18
CA VAL A 206 2.84 12.62 13.37
C VAL A 206 3.09 11.26 12.75
N LEU A 207 2.84 10.21 13.53
CA LEU A 207 2.92 8.83 13.09
C LEU A 207 1.51 8.27 12.91
N TRP A 208 1.22 7.71 11.73
CA TRP A 208 0.05 6.90 11.49
C TRP A 208 0.32 5.47 11.96
N VAL A 209 -0.60 4.94 12.75
CA VAL A 209 -0.51 3.58 13.28
C VAL A 209 -1.65 2.75 12.75
N HIS A 210 -1.35 1.51 12.42
CA HIS A 210 -2.35 0.49 12.07
C HIS A 210 -1.82 -0.91 12.37
N GLY A 211 -2.72 -1.89 12.45
CA GLY A 211 -2.35 -3.29 12.58
C GLY A 211 -1.49 -3.74 11.40
N TRP A 212 -0.40 -4.43 11.69
CA TRP A 212 0.40 -5.12 10.69
C TRP A 212 -0.37 -6.33 10.19
N THR A 213 -0.83 -6.26 8.95
CA THR A 213 -1.58 -7.34 8.34
C THR A 213 -0.62 -8.32 7.68
N ASP A 214 -0.64 -9.57 8.10
CA ASP A 214 0.21 -10.64 7.58
C ASP A 214 -0.59 -11.86 7.08
N ASP A 215 -1.91 -11.78 7.11
CA ASP A 215 -2.86 -12.76 6.56
C ASP A 215 -3.34 -12.40 5.13
N TYR A 216 -2.52 -11.70 4.37
CA TYR A 216 -2.83 -11.26 3.02
C TYR A 216 -1.85 -11.82 1.99
N VAL A 217 -2.23 -11.84 0.74
CA VAL A 217 -1.43 -12.37 -0.37
C VAL A 217 -1.00 -11.29 -1.33
N GLU A 218 0.29 -11.30 -1.68
CA GLU A 218 0.99 -10.38 -2.60
C GLU A 218 0.97 -10.86 -4.05
N LEU A 219 0.53 -10.02 -4.94
CA LEU A 219 0.77 -10.23 -6.36
C LEU A 219 2.14 -9.64 -6.72
N ARG A 220 3.11 -10.49 -6.94
CA ARG A 220 4.46 -10.07 -7.32
C ARG A 220 4.61 -10.01 -8.82
N VAL A 221 5.23 -8.95 -9.31
CA VAL A 221 5.47 -8.78 -10.74
C VAL A 221 6.16 -10.01 -11.35
N GLU A 222 7.16 -10.54 -10.65
CA GLU A 222 7.98 -11.66 -11.15
C GLU A 222 7.19 -12.97 -11.32
N SER A 223 6.27 -13.26 -10.40
CA SER A 223 5.67 -14.59 -10.29
C SER A 223 4.15 -14.64 -10.43
N SER A 224 3.44 -13.55 -10.21
CA SER A 224 1.97 -13.57 -10.20
C SER A 224 1.35 -13.39 -11.57
N PHE A 225 2.10 -12.86 -12.52
CA PHE A 225 1.64 -12.58 -13.88
C PHE A 225 2.39 -13.45 -14.91
N PRO A 226 2.03 -14.73 -15.08
CA PRO A 226 2.63 -15.60 -16.10
C PRO A 226 2.28 -15.15 -17.52
N ASP A 227 1.13 -14.50 -17.74
CA ASP A 227 0.69 -13.98 -19.03
C ASP A 227 0.01 -12.60 -18.92
N PRO A 228 -0.16 -11.89 -20.05
CA PRO A 228 -0.80 -10.57 -20.07
C PRO A 228 -2.26 -10.57 -19.56
N GLU A 229 -2.98 -11.67 -19.68
CA GLU A 229 -4.37 -11.78 -19.27
C GLU A 229 -4.53 -11.67 -17.75
N ASP A 230 -3.56 -12.20 -17.00
CA ASP A 230 -3.51 -12.05 -15.54
C ASP A 230 -3.39 -10.58 -15.12
N LEU A 231 -2.58 -9.80 -15.84
CA LEU A 231 -2.45 -8.37 -15.58
C LEU A 231 -3.73 -7.62 -15.93
N ARG A 232 -4.41 -8.00 -17.02
CA ARG A 232 -5.69 -7.41 -17.46
C ARG A 232 -6.80 -7.61 -16.44
N GLU A 233 -6.88 -8.81 -15.85
CA GLU A 233 -7.83 -9.15 -14.79
C GLU A 233 -7.66 -8.22 -13.58
N VAL A 234 -6.44 -8.05 -13.12
CA VAL A 234 -6.11 -7.18 -11.98
C VAL A 234 -6.34 -5.72 -12.32
N ALA A 235 -5.98 -5.30 -13.53
CA ALA A 235 -6.19 -3.94 -14.00
C ALA A 235 -7.67 -3.55 -13.99
N TYR A 236 -8.55 -4.41 -14.50
CA TYR A 236 -9.99 -4.18 -14.44
C TYR A 236 -10.50 -4.02 -13.01
N ASP A 237 -10.02 -4.87 -12.09
CA ASP A 237 -10.45 -4.82 -10.68
C ASP A 237 -10.02 -3.51 -10.01
N VAL A 238 -8.77 -3.08 -10.20
CA VAL A 238 -8.28 -1.81 -9.65
C VAL A 238 -9.05 -0.63 -10.23
N GLY A 239 -9.32 -0.64 -11.54
CA GLY A 239 -10.18 0.34 -12.18
C GLY A 239 -11.56 0.43 -11.54
N SER A 240 -12.18 -0.72 -11.28
CA SER A 240 -13.48 -0.79 -10.60
C SER A 240 -13.44 -0.23 -9.19
N GLN A 241 -12.36 -0.46 -8.44
CA GLN A 241 -12.18 0.08 -7.09
C GLN A 241 -12.10 1.62 -7.12
N LEU A 242 -11.28 2.20 -7.99
CA LEU A 242 -11.14 3.65 -8.14
C LEU A 242 -12.45 4.29 -8.65
N GLY A 243 -13.14 3.66 -9.61
CA GLY A 243 -14.43 4.14 -10.12
C GLY A 243 -15.52 4.20 -9.05
N ARG A 244 -15.46 3.34 -8.05
CA ARG A 244 -16.34 3.40 -6.86
C ARG A 244 -15.89 4.46 -5.86
N ALA A 245 -14.58 4.64 -5.69
CA ALA A 245 -14.01 5.50 -4.67
C ALA A 245 -14.12 6.98 -5.02
N HIS A 246 -13.71 7.38 -6.22
CA HIS A 246 -13.60 8.78 -6.61
C HIS A 246 -14.90 9.61 -6.46
N PRO A 247 -16.10 9.08 -6.75
CA PRO A 247 -17.33 9.84 -6.57
C PRO A 247 -17.86 9.84 -5.13
N LYS A 248 -17.23 9.13 -4.18
CA LYS A 248 -17.67 9.15 -2.78
C LYS A 248 -17.46 10.54 -2.18
N PRO A 249 -18.42 11.02 -1.37
CA PRO A 249 -18.21 12.25 -0.61
C PRO A 249 -17.16 12.04 0.47
N ARG A 250 -16.41 13.07 0.78
CA ARG A 250 -15.57 13.07 1.99
C ARG A 250 -16.46 12.86 3.24
N PRO A 251 -15.94 12.25 4.30
CA PRO A 251 -16.66 12.11 5.56
C PRO A 251 -17.24 13.47 6.01
N GLY A 252 -18.50 13.49 6.41
CA GLY A 252 -19.21 14.69 6.82
C GLY A 252 -19.64 15.64 5.68
N ARG A 253 -19.41 15.30 4.42
CA ARG A 253 -19.86 16.09 3.26
C ARG A 253 -21.02 15.40 2.53
N VAL A 254 -21.90 16.24 1.97
CA VAL A 254 -23.00 15.75 1.14
C VAL A 254 -22.49 15.30 -0.24
N PRO A 255 -22.97 14.17 -0.78
CA PRO A 255 -22.63 13.75 -2.13
C PRO A 255 -22.93 14.85 -3.16
N ARG A 256 -21.99 15.13 -4.06
CA ARG A 256 -22.22 16.05 -5.17
C ARG A 256 -23.10 15.37 -6.22
N ALA A 257 -24.30 15.88 -6.42
CA ALA A 257 -25.21 15.37 -7.45
C ALA A 257 -24.52 15.39 -8.84
N GLY A 258 -24.71 14.31 -9.61
CA GLY A 258 -24.15 14.20 -10.95
C GLY A 258 -22.64 13.97 -11.05
N LEU A 259 -21.89 13.89 -9.95
CA LEU A 259 -20.43 13.70 -9.99
C LEU A 259 -20.01 12.45 -10.77
N ARG A 260 -20.73 11.33 -10.62
CA ARG A 260 -20.45 10.10 -11.39
C ARG A 260 -20.55 10.34 -12.90
N SER A 261 -21.63 10.98 -13.33
CA SER A 261 -21.86 11.30 -14.74
C SER A 261 -20.81 12.26 -15.29
N LEU A 262 -20.38 13.25 -14.50
CA LEU A 262 -19.29 14.16 -14.87
C LEU A 262 -17.96 13.43 -15.02
N LEU A 263 -17.61 12.55 -14.07
CA LEU A 263 -16.40 11.74 -14.15
C LEU A 263 -16.43 10.81 -15.36
N LEU A 264 -17.56 10.13 -15.60
CA LEU A 264 -17.73 9.26 -16.77
C LEU A 264 -17.57 10.00 -18.07
N ALA A 265 -18.21 11.15 -18.23
CA ALA A 265 -18.07 11.99 -19.42
C ALA A 265 -16.64 12.45 -19.61
N SER A 266 -16.00 12.91 -18.53
CA SER A 266 -14.63 13.39 -18.54
C SER A 266 -13.63 12.30 -18.95
N VAL A 267 -13.76 11.08 -18.40
CA VAL A 267 -12.88 9.96 -18.78
C VAL A 267 -13.06 9.60 -20.25
N ARG A 268 -14.30 9.49 -20.73
CA ARG A 268 -14.57 9.18 -22.15
C ARG A 268 -13.95 10.20 -23.09
N THR A 269 -14.08 11.50 -22.77
CA THR A 269 -13.53 12.58 -23.60
C THR A 269 -12.01 12.62 -23.56
N ASN A 270 -11.38 12.27 -22.43
CA ASN A 270 -9.95 12.41 -22.24
C ASN A 270 -9.16 11.09 -22.35
N GLU A 271 -9.79 9.98 -22.70
CA GLU A 271 -9.15 8.66 -22.72
C GLU A 271 -7.84 8.63 -23.52
N ALA A 272 -7.86 9.17 -24.75
CA ALA A 272 -6.67 9.23 -25.57
C ALA A 272 -5.55 10.10 -24.97
N ARG A 273 -5.91 11.14 -24.22
CA ARG A 273 -4.94 11.97 -23.49
C ARG A 273 -4.35 11.23 -22.30
N ILE A 274 -5.18 10.51 -21.55
CA ILE A 274 -4.73 9.69 -20.41
C ILE A 274 -3.70 8.67 -20.91
N ARG A 275 -3.98 7.96 -22.01
CA ARG A 275 -3.06 6.98 -22.60
C ARG A 275 -1.73 7.60 -22.99
N ARG A 276 -1.75 8.71 -23.72
CA ARG A 276 -0.51 9.43 -24.08
C ARG A 276 0.30 9.82 -22.84
N SER A 277 -0.37 10.33 -21.80
CA SER A 277 0.31 10.69 -20.54
C SER A 277 0.92 9.47 -19.85
N VAL A 278 0.29 8.30 -19.94
CA VAL A 278 0.87 7.04 -19.44
C VAL A 278 2.16 6.70 -20.17
N ASP A 279 2.13 6.72 -21.50
CA ASP A 279 3.29 6.37 -22.34
C ASP A 279 4.45 7.34 -22.11
N GLU A 280 4.17 8.65 -22.16
CA GLU A 280 5.17 9.71 -21.96
C GLU A 280 5.80 9.64 -20.56
N LEU A 281 5.00 9.41 -19.53
CA LEU A 281 5.51 9.33 -18.17
C LEU A 281 6.27 8.02 -17.92
N ALA A 282 5.83 6.89 -18.49
CA ALA A 282 6.55 5.62 -18.40
C ALA A 282 7.95 5.73 -19.03
N GLU A 283 8.07 6.36 -20.21
CA GLU A 283 9.38 6.61 -20.82
C GLU A 283 10.26 7.52 -19.95
N ALA A 284 9.70 8.61 -19.44
CA ALA A 284 10.43 9.53 -18.59
C ALA A 284 10.96 8.86 -17.29
N ILE A 285 10.15 7.98 -16.68
CA ILE A 285 10.55 7.23 -15.50
C ILE A 285 11.68 6.26 -15.82
N ILE A 286 11.60 5.53 -16.93
CA ILE A 286 12.64 4.58 -17.35
C ILE A 286 13.95 5.32 -17.64
N GLU A 287 13.88 6.46 -18.32
CA GLU A 287 15.06 7.27 -18.59
C GLU A 287 15.68 7.81 -17.29
N ALA A 288 14.85 8.34 -16.39
CA ALA A 288 15.31 8.80 -15.08
C ALA A 288 15.95 7.66 -14.27
N TRP A 289 15.37 6.47 -14.28
CA TRP A 289 15.92 5.28 -13.64
C TRP A 289 17.28 4.86 -14.25
N ARG A 290 17.37 4.85 -15.59
CA ARG A 290 18.63 4.54 -16.28
C ARG A 290 19.73 5.55 -15.95
N ARG A 291 19.37 6.84 -15.88
CA ARG A 291 20.29 7.91 -15.48
C ARG A 291 20.73 7.71 -14.04
N PHE A 292 19.80 7.54 -13.12
CA PHE A 292 20.09 7.27 -11.71
C PHE A 292 21.06 6.09 -11.57
N ARG A 293 20.80 4.96 -12.23
CA ARG A 293 21.69 3.80 -12.17
C ARG A 293 23.09 4.07 -12.71
N ARG A 294 23.22 4.88 -13.74
CA ARG A 294 24.56 5.27 -14.27
C ARG A 294 25.31 6.16 -13.29
N GLU A 295 24.62 7.09 -12.65
CA GLU A 295 25.22 8.08 -11.76
C GLU A 295 25.56 7.47 -10.39
N THR A 296 24.73 6.57 -9.87
CA THR A 296 24.89 6.00 -8.52
C THR A 296 25.50 4.59 -8.52
N GLY A 297 25.48 3.89 -9.63
CA GLY A 297 26.04 2.54 -9.74
C GLY A 297 27.48 2.39 -9.23
N PRO A 298 28.38 3.34 -9.52
CA PRO A 298 29.73 3.32 -8.96
C PRO A 298 29.77 3.50 -7.44
N TRP A 299 28.90 4.34 -6.87
CA TRP A 299 28.80 4.58 -5.42
C TRP A 299 28.27 3.37 -4.66
N LEU A 300 27.19 2.74 -5.18
CA LEU A 300 26.63 1.54 -4.59
C LEU A 300 27.57 0.33 -4.61
N ALA A 301 28.51 0.29 -5.54
CA ALA A 301 29.54 -0.75 -5.60
C ALA A 301 30.65 -0.56 -4.57
N HIS A 302 30.85 0.66 -4.05
CA HIS A 302 31.90 0.98 -3.07
C HIS A 302 31.41 0.85 -1.62
N ASP A 303 30.12 1.04 -1.34
CA ASP A 303 29.57 1.09 0.02
C ASP A 303 29.02 -0.26 0.52
N VAL A 304 29.02 -1.31 -0.30
CA VAL A 304 28.68 -2.66 0.15
C VAL A 304 29.97 -3.40 0.52
N PRO A 305 30.25 -3.65 1.82
CA PRO A 305 31.35 -4.48 2.22
C PRO A 305 31.25 -5.84 1.52
N PRO A 306 32.34 -6.42 1.04
CA PRO A 306 32.31 -7.75 0.44
C PRO A 306 31.80 -8.76 1.47
N GLY A 307 30.57 -9.27 1.28
CA GLY A 307 29.88 -10.19 2.19
C GLY A 307 28.53 -9.70 2.75
N THR A 308 28.17 -8.42 2.61
CA THR A 308 26.84 -7.89 3.03
C THR A 308 25.89 -7.66 1.85
N ALA A 309 26.31 -7.87 0.63
CA ALA A 309 25.41 -8.13 -0.48
C ALA A 309 24.69 -9.43 -0.17
N GLY A 310 23.70 -9.37 0.70
CA GLY A 310 22.73 -10.43 0.91
C GLY A 310 22.17 -10.74 -0.46
N ASP A 311 22.66 -11.87 -0.97
CA ASP A 311 22.35 -12.44 -2.26
C ASP A 311 20.83 -12.43 -2.48
N GLY A 312 20.30 -11.34 -3.03
CA GLY A 312 18.91 -11.28 -3.49
C GLY A 312 18.59 -12.39 -4.49
N ARG A 313 19.61 -13.11 -5.00
CA ARG A 313 19.47 -14.32 -5.82
C ARG A 313 19.34 -15.60 -5.00
N ARG A 314 19.80 -15.63 -3.74
CA ARG A 314 19.66 -16.84 -2.91
C ARG A 314 18.30 -16.96 -2.21
N LEU A 315 17.49 -15.93 -2.19
CA LEU A 315 16.09 -16.06 -1.77
C LEU A 315 15.19 -16.67 -2.87
N GLY A 316 15.68 -16.75 -4.10
CA GLY A 316 14.99 -17.37 -5.25
C GLY A 316 15.35 -18.84 -5.52
N ALA A 317 16.36 -19.41 -4.89
CA ALA A 317 16.87 -20.75 -5.22
C ALA A 317 16.48 -21.87 -4.26
N ARG A 318 15.50 -21.65 -3.39
CA ARG A 318 14.84 -22.77 -2.70
C ARG A 318 13.48 -23.01 -3.33
N ARG A 319 13.35 -24.24 -3.85
CA ARG A 319 12.12 -24.85 -4.36
C ARG A 319 10.89 -24.26 -3.69
N SER A 320 9.98 -23.78 -4.52
CA SER A 320 8.60 -23.43 -4.25
C SER A 320 8.07 -23.90 -2.89
N ARG A 321 8.14 -23.02 -1.88
CA ARG A 321 7.17 -23.03 -0.80
C ARG A 321 6.22 -21.88 -1.03
N PRO A 322 4.91 -22.10 -0.97
CA PRO A 322 3.92 -21.12 -1.29
C PRO A 322 3.89 -19.99 -0.28
N GLY A 323 3.69 -18.81 -0.76
CA GLY A 323 3.03 -17.74 -0.08
C GLY A 323 3.89 -16.77 0.72
N LYS A 324 4.08 -15.59 0.20
CA LYS A 324 4.25 -14.35 0.95
C LYS A 324 3.46 -13.24 0.25
N PRO A 325 2.96 -12.32 1.03
CA PRO A 325 1.95 -11.36 0.65
C PRO A 325 2.42 -10.04 -0.01
N ALA A 326 1.53 -9.33 -0.76
CA ALA A 326 1.70 -8.10 -1.54
C ALA A 326 1.01 -6.86 -1.03
N LYS A 327 1.68 -5.79 -1.23
CA LYS A 327 1.16 -4.44 -1.05
C LYS A 327 0.75 -3.89 -2.41
N TRP A 328 -0.46 -3.42 -2.49
CA TRP A 328 -0.96 -2.49 -3.48
C TRP A 328 -1.01 -1.10 -2.90
#